data_00ac5a9915349a32c8b1af99d708d02b
#
_entry.id   00ac5a9915349a32c8b1af99d708d02b
#
_cell.length_a   1.000
_cell.length_b   1.000
_cell.length_c   1.000
_cell.angle_alpha   90.00
_cell.angle_beta   90.00
_cell.angle_gamma   90.00
#
_symmetry.space_group_name_H-M   'P 1'
#
loop_
_entity.id
_entity.type
_entity.pdbx_description
1 polymer ?
#
loop_
_entity_poly.entity_id
_entity_poly.type
_entity_poly.pdbx_seq_one_letter_code
_entity_poly.pdbx_strand_id
1 'polypeptide(L)'
;MIRQNSYLILILTFKFRAQHSTYKLPVKGGTRYAPNIDLQEVEALATLMTFKLAIADVPFGGAKGGVKIDIRKYSQGEIERATRKYTMELIKKNFIGAQVDCLGPDMGTNEQVMTWIKDTYKNVKGE
;
A
#
# COMPACT_ATOMS: atom_id res chain seq x y z
N MET A 1 -5.25 4.35 12.93
CA MET A 1 -5.87 4.82 11.67
C MET A 1 -6.34 6.25 11.85
N ILE A 2 -5.96 7.12 10.93
CA ILE A 2 -6.30 8.55 10.99
C ILE A 2 -7.06 8.91 9.72
N ARG A 3 -8.13 9.68 9.86
CA ARG A 3 -8.85 10.25 8.73
C ARG A 3 -8.56 11.75 8.67
N GLN A 4 -7.96 12.19 7.58
CA GLN A 4 -7.58 13.59 7.37
C GLN A 4 -8.16 14.04 6.03
N ASN A 5 -9.11 14.99 6.08
CA ASN A 5 -9.86 15.41 4.88
C ASN A 5 -10.54 14.20 4.22
N SER A 6 -10.24 13.91 2.95
CA SER A 6 -10.76 12.75 2.23
C SER A 6 -9.81 11.54 2.29
N TYR A 7 -8.77 11.60 3.12
CA TYR A 7 -7.77 10.52 3.23
C TYR A 7 -8.11 9.55 4.34
N LEU A 8 -7.84 8.28 4.11
CA LEU A 8 -7.65 7.28 5.15
C LEU A 8 -6.17 6.96 5.21
N ILE A 9 -5.58 7.06 6.40
CA ILE A 9 -4.15 6.86 6.58
C ILE A 9 -3.91 5.82 7.64
N LEU A 10 -3.14 4.80 7.31
CA LEU A 10 -2.61 3.84 8.25
C LEU A 10 -1.15 4.18 8.50
N ILE A 11 -0.84 4.42 9.77
CA ILE A 11 0.54 4.67 10.21
C ILE A 11 0.92 3.59 11.20
N LEU A 12 1.97 2.86 10.87
CA LEU A 12 2.60 1.90 11.75
C LEU A 12 4.07 2.27 11.85
N THR A 13 4.82 1.66 12.77
CA THR A 13 6.25 1.91 12.87
C THR A 13 6.93 1.68 11.52
N PHE A 14 7.35 2.76 10.87
CA PHE A 14 8.04 2.74 9.56
C PHE A 14 7.21 2.15 8.41
N LYS A 15 5.89 2.06 8.55
CA LYS A 15 5.00 1.50 7.55
C LYS A 15 3.80 2.42 7.36
N PHE A 16 3.44 2.68 6.10
CA PHE A 16 2.41 3.66 5.76
C PHE A 16 1.50 3.14 4.65
N ARG A 17 0.24 3.53 4.70
CA ARG A 17 -0.69 3.39 3.58
C ARG A 17 -1.66 4.55 3.61
N ALA A 18 -1.71 5.32 2.52
CA ALA A 18 -2.63 6.44 2.35
C ALA A 18 -3.62 6.10 1.23
N GLN A 19 -4.90 6.25 1.52
CA GLN A 19 -5.98 6.08 0.55
C GLN A 19 -6.58 7.45 0.30
N HIS A 20 -6.28 8.02 -0.86
CA HIS A 20 -6.80 9.30 -1.28
C HIS A 20 -8.08 9.10 -2.10
N SER A 21 -9.08 9.92 -1.87
CA SER A 21 -10.33 9.89 -2.64
C SER A 21 -11.09 8.56 -2.58
N THR A 22 -11.50 8.18 -1.38
CA THR A 22 -12.25 6.94 -1.14
C THR A 22 -13.69 6.98 -1.67
N TYR A 23 -14.08 8.02 -2.38
CA TYR A 23 -15.38 8.11 -3.04
C TYR A 23 -15.52 7.12 -4.19
N LYS A 24 -14.40 6.67 -4.75
CA LYS A 24 -14.37 5.69 -5.84
C LYS A 24 -13.57 4.48 -5.38
N LEU A 25 -14.26 3.46 -4.94
CA LEU A 25 -13.63 2.21 -4.50
C LEU A 25 -13.65 1.18 -5.64
N PRO A 26 -12.64 0.32 -5.72
CA PRO A 26 -11.44 0.32 -4.88
C PRO A 26 -10.50 1.48 -5.18
N VAL A 27 -9.68 1.86 -4.21
CA VAL A 27 -8.54 2.72 -4.48
C VAL A 27 -7.40 1.86 -5.01
N LYS A 28 -6.46 2.46 -5.71
CA LYS A 28 -5.37 1.73 -6.34
C LYS A 28 -4.08 2.52 -6.25
N GLY A 29 -2.99 1.83 -5.97
CA GLY A 29 -1.65 2.44 -5.95
C GLY A 29 -0.58 1.48 -5.49
N GLY A 30 0.67 1.84 -5.78
CA GLY A 30 1.84 1.02 -5.48
C GLY A 30 2.24 1.03 -4.02
N THR A 31 3.13 0.13 -3.68
CA THR A 31 3.77 0.06 -2.36
C THR A 31 5.28 0.20 -2.55
N ARG A 32 5.85 1.25 -1.98
CA ARG A 32 7.28 1.57 -2.15
C ARG A 32 8.08 1.12 -0.93
N TYR A 33 9.19 0.44 -1.18
CA TYR A 33 10.15 0.10 -0.14
C TYR A 33 11.40 0.96 -0.35
N ALA A 34 11.65 1.88 0.57
CA ALA A 34 12.78 2.78 0.48
C ALA A 34 13.24 3.20 1.88
N PRO A 35 14.56 3.46 2.06
CA PRO A 35 15.07 3.80 3.38
C PRO A 35 14.67 5.19 3.88
N ASN A 36 14.24 6.06 2.99
CA ASN A 36 13.93 7.45 3.31
C ASN A 36 12.48 7.85 3.03
N ILE A 37 11.58 6.88 2.89
CA ILE A 37 10.17 7.18 2.68
C ILE A 37 9.55 7.68 3.97
N ASP A 38 8.66 8.66 3.88
CA ASP A 38 7.92 9.19 5.01
C ASP A 38 6.44 9.35 4.67
N LEU A 39 5.64 9.75 5.68
CA LEU A 39 4.20 9.89 5.52
C LEU A 39 3.83 10.97 4.50
N GLN A 40 4.52 12.11 4.53
CA GLN A 40 4.24 13.21 3.60
C GLN A 40 4.45 12.78 2.15
N GLU A 41 5.51 12.05 1.88
CA GLU A 41 5.79 11.54 0.55
C GLU A 41 4.71 10.55 0.10
N VAL A 42 4.29 9.65 0.99
CA VAL A 42 3.23 8.69 0.71
C VAL A 42 1.91 9.39 0.40
N GLU A 43 1.55 10.39 1.18
CA GLU A 43 0.34 11.20 0.95
C GLU A 43 0.38 11.91 -0.40
N ALA A 44 1.51 12.54 -0.72
CA ALA A 44 1.68 13.24 -1.99
C ALA A 44 1.56 12.29 -3.18
N LEU A 45 2.16 11.11 -3.07
CA LEU A 45 2.10 10.10 -4.12
C LEU A 45 0.70 9.52 -4.29
N ALA A 46 -0.04 9.35 -3.19
CA ALA A 46 -1.43 8.90 -3.25
C ALA A 46 -2.31 9.92 -3.98
N THR A 47 -2.09 11.21 -3.72
CA THR A 47 -2.78 12.30 -4.42
C THR A 47 -2.48 12.27 -5.92
N LEU A 48 -1.22 12.12 -6.29
CA LEU A 48 -0.80 12.01 -7.69
C LEU A 48 -1.45 10.80 -8.38
N MET A 49 -1.60 9.69 -7.67
CA MET A 49 -2.28 8.51 -8.21
C MET A 49 -3.74 8.81 -8.53
N THR A 50 -4.44 9.55 -7.68
CA THR A 50 -5.82 9.95 -7.96
C THR A 50 -5.91 10.74 -9.26
N PHE A 51 -5.01 11.71 -9.47
CA PHE A 51 -4.99 12.49 -10.70
C PHE A 51 -4.64 11.66 -11.92
N LYS A 52 -3.67 10.76 -11.82
CA LYS A 52 -3.31 9.86 -12.91
C LYS A 52 -4.48 8.99 -13.35
N LEU A 53 -5.20 8.42 -12.39
CA LEU A 53 -6.33 7.57 -12.68
C LEU A 53 -7.50 8.37 -13.26
N ALA A 54 -7.71 9.59 -12.80
CA ALA A 54 -8.74 10.48 -13.33
C ALA A 54 -8.45 10.89 -14.77
N ILE A 55 -7.18 11.22 -15.07
CA ILE A 55 -6.76 11.59 -16.43
C ILE A 55 -6.94 10.41 -17.39
N ALA A 56 -6.64 9.19 -16.93
CA ALA A 56 -6.80 7.98 -17.71
C ALA A 56 -8.26 7.51 -17.81
N ASP A 57 -9.18 8.25 -17.19
CA ASP A 57 -10.62 7.92 -17.14
C ASP A 57 -10.88 6.54 -16.53
N VAL A 58 -10.10 6.19 -15.50
CA VAL A 58 -10.24 4.94 -14.76
C VAL A 58 -11.02 5.23 -13.48
N PRO A 59 -12.10 4.46 -13.17
CA PRO A 59 -12.99 4.78 -12.06
C PRO A 59 -12.46 4.31 -10.69
N PHE A 60 -11.19 4.62 -10.38
CA PHE A 60 -10.56 4.27 -9.11
C PHE A 60 -10.01 5.51 -8.42
N GLY A 61 -10.07 5.53 -7.10
CA GLY A 61 -9.34 6.51 -6.31
C GLY A 61 -7.87 6.13 -6.21
N GLY A 62 -7.02 7.08 -5.85
CA GLY A 62 -5.59 6.85 -5.72
C GLY A 62 -5.21 6.42 -4.32
N ALA A 63 -4.21 5.56 -4.23
CA ALA A 63 -3.60 5.15 -2.98
C ALA A 63 -2.08 5.03 -3.16
N LYS A 64 -1.37 5.05 -2.06
CA LYS A 64 0.07 4.81 -2.05
C LYS A 64 0.46 4.26 -0.69
N GLY A 65 1.37 3.32 -0.69
CA GLY A 65 1.91 2.78 0.54
C GLY A 65 3.42 2.81 0.53
N GLY A 66 3.99 2.55 1.69
CA GLY A 66 5.43 2.48 1.80
C GLY A 66 5.88 1.82 3.08
N VAL A 67 7.03 1.20 3.01
CA VAL A 67 7.73 0.67 4.16
C VAL A 67 9.13 1.28 4.15
N LYS A 68 9.52 1.86 5.28
CA LYS A 68 10.84 2.46 5.43
C LYS A 68 11.85 1.34 5.68
N ILE A 69 12.41 0.81 4.60
CA ILE A 69 13.34 -0.30 4.64
C ILE A 69 14.34 -0.17 3.47
N ASP A 70 15.61 -0.43 3.75
CA ASP A 70 16.62 -0.54 2.70
C ASP A 70 16.73 -2.02 2.31
N ILE A 71 16.14 -2.38 1.19
CA ILE A 71 16.07 -3.77 0.74
C ILE A 71 17.45 -4.38 0.46
N ARG A 72 18.47 -3.55 0.28
CA ARG A 72 19.85 -4.02 0.03
C ARG A 72 20.53 -4.55 1.29
N LYS A 73 19.99 -4.22 2.46
CA LYS A 73 20.56 -4.60 3.76
C LYS A 73 19.96 -5.88 4.35
N TYR A 74 18.97 -6.46 3.69
CA TYR A 74 18.19 -7.57 4.24
C TYR A 74 18.14 -8.73 3.25
N SER A 75 18.02 -9.95 3.78
CA SER A 75 17.84 -11.13 2.95
C SER A 75 16.41 -11.18 2.39
N GLN A 76 16.21 -12.00 1.37
CA GLN A 76 14.88 -12.23 0.80
C GLN A 76 13.89 -12.73 1.85
N GLY A 77 14.33 -13.63 2.74
CA GLY A 77 13.47 -14.13 3.82
C GLY A 77 13.05 -13.04 4.80
N GLU A 78 13.95 -12.11 5.09
CA GLU A 78 13.63 -10.98 5.96
C GLU A 78 12.64 -10.01 5.31
N ILE A 79 12.81 -9.74 4.02
CA ILE A 79 11.89 -8.89 3.26
C ILE A 79 10.51 -9.56 3.16
N GLU A 80 10.47 -10.88 2.96
CA GLU A 80 9.22 -11.64 2.95
C GLU A 80 8.48 -11.51 4.29
N ARG A 81 9.18 -11.68 5.39
CA ARG A 81 8.58 -11.54 6.72
C ARG A 81 8.04 -10.13 6.96
N ALA A 82 8.80 -9.12 6.57
CA ALA A 82 8.38 -7.73 6.69
C ALA A 82 7.12 -7.45 5.84
N THR A 83 7.09 -7.98 4.63
CA THR A 83 5.95 -7.85 3.71
C THR A 83 4.70 -8.52 4.27
N ARG A 84 4.84 -9.74 4.75
CA ARG A 84 3.71 -10.48 5.31
C ARG A 84 3.17 -9.80 6.57
N LYS A 85 4.03 -9.26 7.40
CA LYS A 85 3.63 -8.52 8.60
C LYS A 85 2.89 -7.22 8.22
N TYR A 86 3.40 -6.49 7.25
CA TYR A 86 2.73 -5.29 6.73
C TYR A 86 1.34 -5.63 6.21
N THR A 87 1.22 -6.70 5.44
CA THR A 87 -0.05 -7.16 4.88
C THR A 87 -1.04 -7.54 5.99
N MET A 88 -0.57 -8.25 7.01
CA MET A 88 -1.40 -8.61 8.16
C MET A 88 -2.00 -7.38 8.85
N GLU A 89 -1.21 -6.34 9.02
CA GLU A 89 -1.68 -5.12 9.65
C GLU A 89 -2.71 -4.40 8.76
N LEU A 90 -2.49 -4.38 7.45
CA LEU A 90 -3.46 -3.82 6.51
C LEU A 90 -4.79 -4.59 6.56
N ILE A 91 -4.73 -5.92 6.66
CA ILE A 91 -5.93 -6.76 6.76
C ILE A 91 -6.68 -6.46 8.06
N LYS A 92 -5.97 -6.39 9.19
CA LYS A 92 -6.58 -6.10 10.50
C LYS A 92 -7.33 -4.77 10.52
N LYS A 93 -6.85 -3.80 9.76
CA LYS A 93 -7.46 -2.47 9.69
C LYS A 93 -8.44 -2.32 8.52
N ASN A 94 -8.73 -3.40 7.81
CA ASN A 94 -9.61 -3.40 6.64
C ASN A 94 -9.16 -2.41 5.56
N PHE A 95 -7.85 -2.28 5.38
CA PHE A 95 -7.28 -1.38 4.37
C PHE A 95 -7.15 -2.02 3.00
N ILE A 96 -7.09 -3.35 2.90
CA ILE A 96 -6.89 -4.02 1.61
C ILE A 96 -7.99 -5.02 1.31
N GLY A 97 -8.17 -5.29 0.02
CA GLY A 97 -9.15 -6.19 -0.53
C GLY A 97 -9.49 -5.76 -1.94
N ALA A 98 -9.99 -6.68 -2.77
CA ALA A 98 -10.28 -6.39 -4.17
C ALA A 98 -11.29 -5.25 -4.36
N GLN A 99 -12.14 -5.03 -3.37
CA GLN A 99 -13.16 -3.99 -3.42
C GLN A 99 -12.83 -2.76 -2.58
N VAL A 100 -11.67 -2.75 -1.94
CA VAL A 100 -11.26 -1.66 -1.05
C VAL A 100 -10.00 -0.98 -1.56
N ASP A 101 -8.93 -1.73 -1.74
CA ASP A 101 -7.63 -1.18 -2.15
C ASP A 101 -6.83 -2.27 -2.86
N CYS A 102 -6.40 -1.97 -4.07
CA CYS A 102 -5.57 -2.84 -4.88
C CYS A 102 -4.13 -2.38 -4.81
N LEU A 103 -3.27 -3.18 -4.20
CA LEU A 103 -1.85 -2.88 -4.10
C LEU A 103 -1.13 -3.26 -5.39
N GLY A 104 -0.18 -2.44 -5.80
CA GLY A 104 0.66 -2.70 -6.95
C GLY A 104 2.13 -2.49 -6.64
N PRO A 105 3.02 -2.87 -7.56
CA PRO A 105 4.45 -2.63 -7.38
C PRO A 105 4.82 -1.16 -7.56
N ASP A 106 5.92 -0.77 -6.94
CA ASP A 106 6.52 0.56 -7.05
C ASP A 106 8.02 0.41 -6.80
N MET A 107 8.72 1.51 -6.55
CA MET A 107 10.15 1.47 -6.26
C MET A 107 10.45 0.56 -5.07
N GLY A 108 11.40 -0.34 -5.21
CA GLY A 108 11.81 -1.27 -4.16
C GLY A 108 10.93 -2.50 -3.99
N THR A 109 9.84 -2.61 -4.72
CA THR A 109 8.98 -3.80 -4.73
C THR A 109 8.89 -4.37 -6.15
N ASN A 110 8.42 -5.61 -6.24
CA ASN A 110 8.31 -6.33 -7.50
C ASN A 110 7.16 -7.33 -7.43
N GLU A 111 7.03 -8.17 -8.43
CA GLU A 111 5.98 -9.18 -8.50
C GLU A 111 6.09 -10.19 -7.37
N GLN A 112 7.31 -10.51 -6.92
CA GLN A 112 7.50 -11.44 -5.80
C GLN A 112 6.89 -10.88 -4.52
N VAL A 113 7.11 -9.58 -4.25
CA VAL A 113 6.50 -8.90 -3.10
C VAL A 113 4.98 -8.93 -3.23
N MET A 114 4.45 -8.67 -4.41
CA MET A 114 3.00 -8.72 -4.65
C MET A 114 2.45 -10.13 -4.42
N THR A 115 3.20 -11.15 -4.80
CA THR A 115 2.83 -12.55 -4.56
C THR A 115 2.75 -12.85 -3.07
N TRP A 116 3.70 -12.37 -2.28
CA TRP A 116 3.67 -12.54 -0.82
C TRP A 116 2.46 -11.84 -0.20
N ILE A 117 2.12 -10.65 -0.69
CA ILE A 117 0.93 -9.91 -0.22
C ILE A 117 -0.34 -10.72 -0.53
N LYS A 118 -0.48 -11.18 -1.76
CA LYS A 118 -1.63 -11.96 -2.21
C LYS A 118 -1.75 -13.26 -1.42
N ASP A 119 -0.66 -13.96 -1.23
CA ASP A 119 -0.61 -15.22 -0.48
C ASP A 119 -1.04 -15.01 0.98
N THR A 120 -0.53 -13.97 1.62
CA THR A 120 -0.89 -13.64 3.00
C THR A 120 -2.38 -13.31 3.10
N TYR A 121 -2.90 -12.51 2.17
CA TYR A 121 -4.31 -12.14 2.13
C TYR A 121 -5.19 -13.39 1.99
N LYS A 122 -4.84 -14.27 1.06
CA LYS A 122 -5.58 -15.51 0.81
C LYS A 122 -5.58 -16.41 2.04
N ASN A 123 -4.43 -16.56 2.71
CA ASN A 123 -4.32 -17.41 3.89
C ASN A 123 -5.14 -16.88 5.07
N VAL A 124 -5.22 -15.57 5.22
CA VAL A 124 -5.96 -14.95 6.33
C VAL A 124 -7.45 -14.86 6.04
N LYS A 125 -7.83 -14.49 4.83
CA LYS A 125 -9.24 -14.28 4.46
C LYS A 125 -9.89 -15.50 3.82
N GLY A 126 -9.13 -16.46 3.35
CA GLY A 126 -9.65 -17.64 2.68
C GLY A 126 -10.18 -17.40 1.28
N GLU A 127 -9.76 -16.32 0.65
CA GLU A 127 -10.25 -15.93 -0.68
C GLU A 127 -9.18 -16.06 -1.75
#